data_bf3a0bba9951dc5f5e806fea8b9c25fe
#
_entry.id   bf3a0bba9951dc5f5e806fea8b9c25fe
#
_cell.length_a   1.000
_cell.length_b   1.000
_cell.length_c   1.000
_cell.angle_alpha   90.00
_cell.angle_beta   90.00
_cell.angle_gamma   90.00
#
_symmetry.space_group_name_H-M   'P 1'
#
loop_
_entity.id
_entity.type
_entity.pdbx_description
1 polymer ?
#
loop_
_entity_poly.entity_id
_entity_poly.type
_entity_poly.pdbx_seq_one_letter_code
_entity_poly.pdbx_strand_id
1 'polypeptide(L)'
;MKKLYLILTCAALCACGGGNKQQASATDENVAEEKSAVQYPIHIPFEKGLEVEREVKLSEIADSVTYIRLETTDEGLVRGFQPSLMRCTSKYFIFGEFQNVIQFTRDGKFVRNIGRRGQGPGEYNYILQVDVDEKAGKVYVLSTGRRFNVYDLETGKYLQSVKLPNWGTSSFLMQNDSTIVSYIDNGYGQEKTKATISTLNGNILHEYPRHELFEVKGGSYRFGGPQDFFLSKYKGMINLKEYENDTVYTITPEGLQKRYIIDTGKYGIKLEHTYPALNGDEAAYNRLAAGYMRYAVLETENYLFLPYANWAGSERNRPKMAMYDKRTGECYRVKGNAVSDDLTNALYFYYPHCALDDHTLIFDHQASVIHKMAEKNPELLNHPQLKGLKEDDNPVLMIVHLKR
;
A
#
# COMPACT_ATOMS: atom_id res chain seq x y z
N MET A 1 -0.62 -60.14 24.48
CA MET A 1 -1.23 -61.34 23.84
C MET A 1 -1.92 -60.87 22.56
N LYS A 2 -1.49 -61.50 21.41
CA LYS A 2 -2.14 -61.76 20.12
C LYS A 2 -2.81 -60.56 19.40
N LYS A 3 -2.16 -59.94 18.44
CA LYS A 3 -2.20 -60.05 16.95
C LYS A 3 -3.58 -60.46 16.37
N LEU A 4 -4.12 -59.63 15.48
CA LEU A 4 -4.79 -60.15 14.26
C LEU A 4 -4.68 -59.13 13.11
N TYR A 5 -3.98 -59.52 12.04
CA TYR A 5 -4.01 -58.89 10.70
C TYR A 5 -5.19 -59.49 9.91
N LEU A 6 -5.82 -58.65 9.09
CA LEU A 6 -6.66 -59.20 8.02
C LEU A 6 -6.32 -58.53 6.69
N ILE A 7 -5.71 -59.30 5.82
CA ILE A 7 -5.47 -59.04 4.41
C ILE A 7 -6.68 -59.60 3.64
N LEU A 8 -7.27 -58.80 2.74
CA LEU A 8 -8.20 -59.36 1.73
C LEU A 8 -7.75 -58.90 0.35
N THR A 9 -7.24 -59.84 -0.39
CA THR A 9 -7.08 -59.87 -1.86
C THR A 9 -8.41 -60.22 -2.50
N CYS A 10 -8.78 -59.56 -3.61
CA CYS A 10 -9.76 -60.14 -4.51
C CYS A 10 -9.45 -59.85 -5.99
N ALA A 11 -9.63 -60.87 -6.73
CA ALA A 11 -9.19 -61.17 -8.05
C ALA A 11 -10.03 -60.52 -9.16
N ALA A 12 -9.38 -60.46 -10.32
CA ALA A 12 -9.97 -60.11 -11.62
C ALA A 12 -10.86 -61.27 -12.19
N LEU A 13 -11.90 -60.88 -12.87
CA LEU A 13 -12.59 -61.77 -13.84
C LEU A 13 -12.89 -60.99 -15.12
N CYS A 14 -12.27 -61.44 -16.21
CA CYS A 14 -12.62 -61.05 -17.57
C CYS A 14 -13.90 -61.79 -18.05
N ALA A 15 -14.76 -61.10 -18.80
CA ALA A 15 -15.69 -61.71 -19.70
C ALA A 15 -15.85 -60.85 -20.97
N CYS A 16 -15.54 -61.45 -22.12
CA CYS A 16 -15.79 -60.96 -23.49
C CYS A 16 -17.25 -61.10 -23.88
N GLY A 17 -17.73 -60.19 -24.75
CA GLY A 17 -18.98 -60.39 -25.52
C GLY A 17 -19.44 -59.19 -26.34
N GLY A 18 -19.06 -59.09 -27.58
CA GLY A 18 -19.81 -58.76 -28.79
C GLY A 18 -20.63 -57.49 -28.98
N GLY A 19 -20.12 -56.60 -29.80
CA GLY A 19 -20.80 -55.96 -30.95
C GLY A 19 -21.94 -54.97 -30.72
N ASN A 20 -21.70 -53.63 -30.91
CA ASN A 20 -22.38 -52.86 -31.96
C ASN A 20 -21.78 -51.43 -32.04
N LYS A 21 -21.57 -50.98 -33.30
CA LYS A 21 -21.13 -49.63 -33.63
C LYS A 21 -22.26 -48.64 -33.38
N GLN A 22 -22.00 -47.61 -32.55
CA GLN A 22 -22.68 -46.33 -32.66
C GLN A 22 -21.68 -45.22 -32.37
N GLN A 23 -21.62 -44.26 -33.30
CA GLN A 23 -20.85 -43.03 -33.22
C GLN A 23 -21.13 -42.29 -31.90
N ALA A 24 -20.08 -42.05 -31.12
CA ALA A 24 -20.12 -41.12 -29.99
C ALA A 24 -19.38 -39.85 -30.41
N SER A 25 -20.11 -38.78 -30.36
CA SER A 25 -19.66 -37.39 -30.46
C SER A 25 -18.53 -37.10 -29.49
N ALA A 26 -17.52 -36.36 -29.96
CA ALA A 26 -16.46 -35.80 -29.16
C ALA A 26 -17.07 -34.91 -28.07
N THR A 27 -16.91 -35.31 -26.82
CA THR A 27 -17.07 -34.42 -25.66
C THR A 27 -15.75 -33.71 -25.45
N ASP A 28 -15.78 -32.38 -25.62
CA ASP A 28 -14.72 -31.48 -25.17
C ASP A 28 -14.43 -31.72 -23.69
N GLU A 29 -13.31 -32.36 -23.40
CA GLU A 29 -12.73 -32.34 -22.08
C GLU A 29 -12.21 -30.93 -21.83
N ASN A 30 -12.96 -30.12 -21.10
CA ASN A 30 -12.48 -28.92 -20.45
C ASN A 30 -11.41 -29.32 -19.41
N VAL A 31 -10.17 -29.33 -19.86
CA VAL A 31 -9.01 -29.31 -18.96
C VAL A 31 -9.01 -27.93 -18.32
N ALA A 32 -9.66 -27.81 -17.16
CA ALA A 32 -9.43 -26.68 -16.27
C ALA A 32 -7.95 -26.76 -15.87
N GLU A 33 -7.13 -25.85 -16.40
CA GLU A 33 -5.78 -25.63 -15.89
C GLU A 33 -5.89 -25.32 -14.38
N GLU A 34 -5.54 -26.28 -13.54
CA GLU A 34 -5.29 -26.03 -12.13
C GLU A 34 -4.15 -25.02 -12.06
N LYS A 35 -4.50 -23.73 -11.79
CA LYS A 35 -3.51 -22.73 -11.43
C LYS A 35 -2.77 -23.26 -10.20
N SER A 36 -1.55 -23.72 -10.39
CA SER A 36 -0.70 -24.17 -9.29
C SER A 36 -0.68 -23.08 -8.21
N ALA A 37 -0.96 -23.47 -6.97
CA ALA A 37 -0.97 -22.54 -5.84
C ALA A 37 0.38 -21.80 -5.76
N VAL A 38 0.33 -20.47 -5.76
CA VAL A 38 1.53 -19.63 -5.70
C VAL A 38 2.30 -19.96 -4.42
N GLN A 39 3.55 -20.40 -4.59
CA GLN A 39 4.42 -20.73 -3.45
C GLN A 39 5.14 -19.47 -2.95
N TYR A 40 4.94 -19.11 -1.69
CA TYR A 40 5.61 -18.00 -1.02
C TYR A 40 6.81 -18.48 -0.19
N PRO A 41 7.86 -17.66 0.02
CA PRO A 41 8.03 -16.29 -0.52
C PRO A 41 8.45 -16.27 -1.98
N ILE A 42 7.98 -15.25 -2.70
CA ILE A 42 8.46 -14.96 -4.06
C ILE A 42 9.66 -14.02 -3.96
N HIS A 43 10.73 -14.32 -4.70
CA HIS A 43 11.90 -13.46 -4.82
C HIS A 43 11.70 -12.45 -5.94
N ILE A 44 11.87 -11.16 -5.62
CA ILE A 44 11.76 -10.06 -6.58
C ILE A 44 13.17 -9.59 -6.93
N PRO A 45 13.65 -9.76 -8.16
CA PRO A 45 15.03 -9.43 -8.55
C PRO A 45 15.20 -7.92 -8.76
N PHE A 46 15.03 -7.12 -7.69
CA PHE A 46 14.97 -5.66 -7.75
C PHE A 46 16.27 -5.04 -8.25
N GLU A 47 17.43 -5.43 -7.71
CA GLU A 47 18.74 -4.92 -8.17
C GLU A 47 18.93 -5.11 -9.68
N LYS A 48 18.68 -6.34 -10.15
CA LYS A 48 18.78 -6.66 -11.59
C LYS A 48 17.73 -5.92 -12.41
N GLY A 49 16.53 -5.78 -11.86
CA GLY A 49 15.42 -5.05 -12.49
C GLY A 49 15.74 -3.57 -12.73
N LEU A 50 16.52 -2.95 -11.84
CA LEU A 50 16.93 -1.56 -12.03
C LEU A 50 17.91 -1.36 -13.22
N GLU A 51 18.54 -2.43 -13.69
CA GLU A 51 19.43 -2.40 -14.88
C GLU A 51 18.61 -2.53 -16.17
N VAL A 52 17.36 -3.02 -16.10
CA VAL A 52 16.45 -3.19 -17.24
C VAL A 52 15.52 -1.98 -17.33
N GLU A 53 15.68 -1.15 -18.35
CA GLU A 53 14.77 -0.02 -18.59
C GLU A 53 13.70 -0.42 -19.60
N ARG A 54 12.43 -0.18 -19.27
CA ARG A 54 11.29 -0.44 -20.14
C ARG A 54 10.39 0.78 -20.23
N GLU A 55 10.03 1.15 -21.44
CA GLU A 55 8.92 2.06 -21.68
C GLU A 55 7.60 1.33 -21.44
N VAL A 56 6.74 1.90 -20.61
CA VAL A 56 5.44 1.32 -20.27
C VAL A 56 4.36 2.32 -20.66
N LYS A 57 3.40 1.86 -21.44
CA LYS A 57 2.21 2.61 -21.80
C LYS A 57 1.05 2.19 -20.89
N LEU A 58 0.19 3.13 -20.58
CA LEU A 58 -0.94 2.85 -19.70
C LEU A 58 -1.89 1.83 -20.31
N SER A 59 -2.06 1.85 -21.64
CA SER A 59 -2.84 0.83 -22.38
C SER A 59 -2.31 -0.60 -22.26
N GLU A 60 -1.06 -0.80 -21.85
CA GLU A 60 -0.52 -2.14 -21.60
C GLU A 60 -1.04 -2.72 -20.29
N ILE A 61 -1.26 -1.89 -19.27
CA ILE A 61 -1.57 -2.29 -17.91
C ILE A 61 -2.99 -1.95 -17.46
N ALA A 62 -3.67 -1.02 -18.12
CA ALA A 62 -4.97 -0.51 -17.75
C ALA A 62 -5.97 -0.53 -18.92
N ASP A 63 -7.26 -0.62 -18.58
CA ASP A 63 -8.37 -0.54 -19.53
C ASP A 63 -8.89 0.89 -19.67
N SER A 64 -8.81 1.71 -18.62
CA SER A 64 -9.30 3.07 -18.63
C SER A 64 -8.65 3.94 -17.56
N VAL A 65 -8.77 5.25 -17.77
CA VAL A 65 -8.35 6.31 -16.85
C VAL A 65 -9.49 7.30 -16.69
N THR A 66 -9.64 7.81 -15.48
CA THR A 66 -10.58 8.87 -15.14
C THR A 66 -9.88 9.93 -14.31
N TYR A 67 -10.15 11.21 -14.60
CA TYR A 67 -9.64 12.33 -13.81
C TYR A 67 -10.77 12.91 -12.97
N ILE A 68 -10.57 13.03 -11.67
CA ILE A 68 -11.52 13.60 -10.72
C ILE A 68 -10.92 14.86 -10.13
N ARG A 69 -11.52 16.00 -10.42
CA ARG A 69 -11.17 17.28 -9.79
C ARG A 69 -11.79 17.34 -8.41
N LEU A 70 -10.98 17.53 -7.39
CA LEU A 70 -11.48 17.79 -6.05
C LEU A 70 -11.96 19.24 -5.95
N GLU A 71 -13.18 19.43 -5.44
CA GLU A 71 -13.76 20.77 -5.27
C GLU A 71 -12.91 21.61 -4.31
N THR A 72 -12.55 22.81 -4.74
CA THR A 72 -11.75 23.74 -3.94
C THR A 72 -12.68 24.65 -3.14
N THR A 73 -12.65 24.48 -1.82
CA THR A 73 -13.37 25.34 -0.86
C THR A 73 -12.41 25.68 0.29
N ASP A 74 -12.68 26.74 1.02
CA ASP A 74 -11.84 27.14 2.17
C ASP A 74 -11.74 26.02 3.21
N GLU A 75 -12.80 25.25 3.41
CA GLU A 75 -12.86 24.13 4.38
C GLU A 75 -12.32 22.82 3.80
N GLY A 76 -12.38 22.64 2.49
CA GLY A 76 -11.98 21.43 1.76
C GLY A 76 -10.65 21.56 1.02
N LEU A 77 -9.76 22.46 1.45
CA LEU A 77 -8.48 22.66 0.78
C LEU A 77 -7.49 21.57 1.15
N VAL A 78 -7.04 20.78 0.16
CA VAL A 78 -6.00 19.76 0.28
C VAL A 78 -4.65 20.43 0.02
N ARG A 79 -3.88 20.68 1.09
CA ARG A 79 -2.61 21.42 1.03
C ARG A 79 -1.38 20.55 0.82
N GLY A 80 -1.46 19.30 1.26
CA GLY A 80 -0.34 18.37 1.16
C GLY A 80 -0.85 16.94 1.03
N PHE A 81 -0.80 16.41 -0.18
CA PHE A 81 -1.20 15.03 -0.41
C PHE A 81 -0.21 14.06 0.25
N GLN A 82 -0.73 13.23 1.16
CA GLN A 82 0.04 12.16 1.78
C GLN A 82 -0.61 10.81 1.42
N PRO A 83 0.02 10.04 0.54
CA PRO A 83 -0.55 8.77 0.06
C PRO A 83 -0.95 7.82 1.18
N SER A 84 -0.15 7.74 2.25
CA SER A 84 -0.42 6.87 3.41
C SER A 84 -1.68 7.26 4.19
N LEU A 85 -2.16 8.49 4.02
CA LEU A 85 -3.33 9.04 4.72
C LEU A 85 -4.58 9.10 3.83
N MET A 86 -4.49 8.65 2.57
CA MET A 86 -5.65 8.56 1.69
C MET A 86 -6.36 7.23 1.86
N ARG A 87 -7.68 7.27 1.96
CA ARG A 87 -8.56 6.11 1.93
C ARG A 87 -9.73 6.36 1.00
N CYS A 88 -10.25 5.28 0.46
CA CYS A 88 -11.38 5.30 -0.45
C CYS A 88 -12.44 4.30 -0.04
N THR A 89 -13.67 4.65 -0.32
CA THR A 89 -14.84 3.78 -0.21
C THR A 89 -15.60 3.78 -1.53
N SER A 90 -16.68 3.04 -1.63
CA SER A 90 -17.56 3.09 -2.79
C SER A 90 -18.16 4.48 -3.03
N LYS A 91 -18.31 5.30 -1.96
CA LYS A 91 -18.97 6.61 -1.99
C LYS A 91 -18.01 7.79 -1.85
N TYR A 92 -16.90 7.63 -1.14
CA TYR A 92 -16.08 8.75 -0.68
C TYR A 92 -14.59 8.56 -0.95
N PHE A 93 -13.91 9.69 -1.13
CA PHE A 93 -12.48 9.85 -0.89
C PHE A 93 -12.29 10.51 0.47
N ILE A 94 -11.35 10.01 1.26
CA ILE A 94 -11.03 10.53 2.59
C ILE A 94 -9.53 10.79 2.65
N PHE A 95 -9.19 12.05 2.93
CA PHE A 95 -7.82 12.52 3.01
C PHE A 95 -7.49 12.89 4.44
N GLY A 96 -6.50 12.23 5.02
CA GLY A 96 -5.84 12.73 6.22
C GLY A 96 -4.76 13.71 5.80
N GLU A 97 -4.84 14.92 6.30
CA GLU A 97 -3.73 15.87 6.30
C GLU A 97 -3.15 15.96 7.71
N PHE A 98 -2.08 16.75 7.88
CA PHE A 98 -1.46 16.89 9.22
C PHE A 98 -2.45 17.28 10.32
N GLN A 99 -3.49 18.05 9.99
CA GLN A 99 -4.40 18.63 10.96
C GLN A 99 -5.89 18.49 10.62
N ASN A 100 -6.22 17.91 9.47
CA ASN A 100 -7.59 17.75 8.99
C ASN A 100 -7.80 16.36 8.40
N VAL A 101 -9.01 15.83 8.56
CA VAL A 101 -9.50 14.69 7.78
C VAL A 101 -10.63 15.20 6.91
N ILE A 102 -10.44 15.20 5.60
CA ILE A 102 -11.34 15.82 4.63
C ILE A 102 -12.05 14.71 3.86
N GLN A 103 -13.35 14.83 3.72
CA GLN A 103 -14.21 13.91 2.98
C GLN A 103 -14.74 14.56 1.71
N PHE A 104 -14.55 13.86 0.57
CA PHE A 104 -15.12 14.20 -0.72
C PHE A 104 -15.98 13.05 -1.22
N THR A 105 -16.97 13.35 -2.07
CA THR A 105 -17.69 12.32 -2.83
C THR A 105 -16.80 11.71 -3.92
N ARG A 106 -17.24 10.63 -4.55
CA ARG A 106 -16.50 9.99 -5.64
C ARG A 106 -16.40 10.83 -6.92
N ASP A 107 -17.26 11.82 -7.08
CA ASP A 107 -17.20 12.83 -8.15
C ASP A 107 -16.42 14.09 -7.76
N GLY A 108 -15.76 14.07 -6.59
CA GLY A 108 -14.84 15.12 -6.13
C GLY A 108 -15.49 16.28 -5.39
N LYS A 109 -16.78 16.22 -5.04
CA LYS A 109 -17.44 17.28 -4.28
C LYS A 109 -17.06 17.25 -2.82
N PHE A 110 -16.76 18.41 -2.23
CA PHE A 110 -16.51 18.54 -0.80
C PHE A 110 -17.75 18.16 0.00
N VAL A 111 -17.58 17.32 1.01
CA VAL A 111 -18.66 16.90 1.90
C VAL A 111 -18.51 17.57 3.26
N ARG A 112 -17.36 17.34 3.91
CA ARG A 112 -17.07 17.87 5.27
C ARG A 112 -15.64 17.61 5.71
N ASN A 113 -15.29 18.22 6.83
CA ASN A 113 -14.19 17.77 7.67
C ASN A 113 -14.72 16.77 8.72
N ILE A 114 -13.96 15.68 8.99
CA ILE A 114 -14.26 14.66 9.99
C ILE A 114 -13.42 14.96 11.24
N GLY A 115 -14.08 15.30 12.33
CA GLY A 115 -13.42 15.81 13.52
C GLY A 115 -12.85 17.23 13.32
N ARG A 116 -11.99 17.67 14.21
CA ARG A 116 -11.29 18.96 14.13
C ARG A 116 -10.04 18.96 14.97
N ARG A 117 -9.15 19.93 14.72
CA ARG A 117 -7.97 20.17 15.55
C ARG A 117 -8.36 20.60 16.96
N GLY A 118 -7.73 19.98 17.98
CA GLY A 118 -7.92 20.32 19.37
C GLY A 118 -7.51 19.19 20.33
N GLN A 119 -7.91 19.32 21.60
CA GLN A 119 -7.57 18.36 22.66
C GLN A 119 -8.79 17.73 23.35
N GLY A 120 -10.00 18.14 22.98
CA GLY A 120 -11.26 17.62 23.50
C GLY A 120 -11.61 16.22 22.96
N PRO A 121 -12.71 15.65 23.43
CA PRO A 121 -13.25 14.41 22.87
C PRO A 121 -13.56 14.58 21.37
N GLY A 122 -13.09 13.63 20.56
CA GLY A 122 -13.26 13.71 19.11
C GLY A 122 -12.45 14.81 18.42
N GLU A 123 -11.43 15.36 19.09
CA GLU A 123 -10.46 16.27 18.49
C GLU A 123 -9.09 15.61 18.38
N TYR A 124 -8.24 16.08 17.48
CA TYR A 124 -6.89 15.57 17.26
C TYR A 124 -5.90 16.72 16.99
N ASN A 125 -4.61 16.50 17.24
CA ASN A 125 -3.56 17.47 16.95
C ASN A 125 -2.94 17.22 15.57
N TYR A 126 -2.08 16.20 15.47
CA TYR A 126 -1.47 15.77 14.22
C TYR A 126 -1.93 14.36 13.89
N ILE A 127 -2.36 14.17 12.65
CA ILE A 127 -2.84 12.88 12.14
C ILE A 127 -1.62 12.05 11.74
N LEU A 128 -1.54 10.84 12.27
CA LEU A 128 -0.51 9.87 11.93
C LEU A 128 -1.02 8.87 10.90
N GLN A 129 -2.29 8.48 11.01
CA GLN A 129 -2.91 7.50 10.14
C GLN A 129 -4.42 7.67 10.13
N VAL A 130 -5.01 7.38 8.98
CA VAL A 130 -6.47 7.23 8.80
C VAL A 130 -6.74 5.85 8.23
N ASP A 131 -7.78 5.19 8.68
CA ASP A 131 -8.34 4.02 8.02
C ASP A 131 -9.87 4.09 8.01
N VAL A 132 -10.50 3.33 7.12
CA VAL A 132 -11.95 3.33 6.95
C VAL A 132 -12.45 1.90 6.86
N ASP A 133 -13.48 1.60 7.62
CA ASP A 133 -14.30 0.41 7.46
C ASP A 133 -15.65 0.84 6.88
N GLU A 134 -15.79 0.72 5.56
CA GLU A 134 -17.00 1.08 4.86
C GLU A 134 -18.19 0.22 5.29
N LYS A 135 -17.96 -1.08 5.53
CA LYS A 135 -19.00 -2.01 5.94
C LYS A 135 -19.53 -1.68 7.32
N ALA A 136 -18.65 -1.29 8.25
CA ALA A 136 -19.04 -0.84 9.59
C ALA A 136 -19.50 0.62 9.60
N GLY A 137 -19.34 1.38 8.52
CA GLY A 137 -19.66 2.81 8.42
C GLY A 137 -18.81 3.68 9.33
N LYS A 138 -17.51 3.37 9.48
CA LYS A 138 -16.65 4.05 10.46
C LYS A 138 -15.36 4.58 9.81
N VAL A 139 -14.91 5.73 10.32
CA VAL A 139 -13.60 6.31 10.04
C VAL A 139 -12.78 6.29 11.33
N TYR A 140 -11.55 5.82 11.21
CA TYR A 140 -10.60 5.69 12.30
C TYR A 140 -9.44 6.64 12.10
N VAL A 141 -9.12 7.44 13.11
CA VAL A 141 -8.06 8.44 13.06
C VAL A 141 -7.10 8.24 14.21
N LEU A 142 -5.86 7.87 13.90
CA LEU A 142 -4.75 7.86 14.85
C LEU A 142 -4.07 9.22 14.81
N SER A 143 -3.93 9.86 15.97
CA SER A 143 -3.24 11.13 16.11
C SER A 143 -2.14 11.09 17.18
N THR A 144 -1.26 12.09 17.14
CA THR A 144 -0.24 12.27 18.19
C THR A 144 -0.90 12.35 19.55
N GLY A 145 -0.19 11.88 20.60
CA GLY A 145 -0.74 11.75 21.93
C GLY A 145 -1.62 10.52 22.12
N ARG A 146 -1.56 9.56 21.15
CA ARG A 146 -2.23 8.24 21.17
C ARG A 146 -3.74 8.27 21.14
N ARG A 147 -4.30 9.30 20.59
CA ARG A 147 -5.74 9.36 20.39
C ARG A 147 -6.08 8.55 19.15
N PHE A 148 -6.81 7.49 19.36
CA PHE A 148 -7.44 6.72 18.31
C PHE A 148 -8.93 7.00 18.37
N ASN A 149 -9.36 7.95 17.53
CA ASN A 149 -10.74 8.38 17.48
C ASN A 149 -11.52 7.64 16.40
N VAL A 150 -12.76 7.33 16.68
CA VAL A 150 -13.71 6.69 15.77
C VAL A 150 -14.83 7.67 15.47
N TYR A 151 -15.14 7.81 14.18
CA TYR A 151 -16.20 8.67 13.68
C TYR A 151 -17.15 7.88 12.79
N ASP A 152 -18.38 8.34 12.70
CA ASP A 152 -19.36 7.84 11.76
C ASP A 152 -19.01 8.33 10.34
N LEU A 153 -18.97 7.42 9.38
CA LEU A 153 -18.54 7.70 8.00
C LEU A 153 -19.52 8.63 7.26
N GLU A 154 -20.82 8.45 7.49
CA GLU A 154 -21.84 9.20 6.74
C GLU A 154 -22.07 10.60 7.33
N THR A 155 -21.91 10.77 8.64
CA THR A 155 -22.21 12.03 9.33
C THR A 155 -20.99 12.79 9.79
N GLY A 156 -19.80 12.15 9.84
CA GLY A 156 -18.59 12.71 10.42
C GLY A 156 -18.63 12.88 11.94
N LYS A 157 -19.69 12.43 12.61
CA LYS A 157 -19.85 12.58 14.06
C LYS A 157 -18.88 11.69 14.83
N TYR A 158 -18.29 12.25 15.87
CA TYR A 158 -17.48 11.50 16.82
C TYR A 158 -18.33 10.45 17.55
N LEU A 159 -17.81 9.22 17.61
CA LEU A 159 -18.46 8.10 18.28
C LEU A 159 -17.77 7.76 19.59
N GLN A 160 -16.45 7.54 19.54
CA GLN A 160 -15.67 7.15 20.72
C GLN A 160 -14.16 7.32 20.49
N SER A 161 -13.39 7.28 21.58
CA SER A 161 -11.95 7.08 21.54
C SER A 161 -11.58 5.69 22.03
N VAL A 162 -10.61 5.09 21.37
CA VAL A 162 -10.04 3.80 21.74
C VAL A 162 -8.63 4.02 22.26
N LYS A 163 -8.27 3.29 23.32
CA LYS A 163 -6.89 3.28 23.83
C LYS A 163 -6.13 2.15 23.18
N LEU A 164 -5.13 2.49 22.37
CA LEU A 164 -4.24 1.47 21.80
C LEU A 164 -3.35 0.86 22.90
N PRO A 165 -3.07 -0.45 22.82
CA PRO A 165 -2.30 -1.14 23.86
C PRO A 165 -0.85 -0.67 23.96
N ASN A 166 -0.24 -0.29 22.81
CA ASN A 166 1.16 0.06 22.72
C ASN A 166 1.42 1.54 22.44
N TRP A 167 2.44 2.11 23.13
CA TRP A 167 2.79 3.53 23.05
C TRP A 167 3.38 3.93 21.70
N GLY A 168 4.17 3.08 21.11
CA GLY A 168 4.88 3.33 19.88
C GLY A 168 4.07 3.08 18.60
N THR A 169 2.74 2.85 18.71
CA THR A 169 1.92 2.65 17.50
C THR A 169 2.07 3.83 16.55
N SER A 170 2.67 3.59 15.40
CA SER A 170 2.92 4.59 14.36
C SER A 170 2.07 4.36 13.11
N SER A 171 1.62 3.13 12.89
CA SER A 171 0.74 2.75 11.79
C SER A 171 -0.26 1.69 12.23
N PHE A 172 -1.46 1.73 11.68
CA PHE A 172 -2.49 0.73 11.92
C PHE A 172 -3.35 0.49 10.68
N LEU A 173 -3.97 -0.67 10.62
CA LEU A 173 -5.07 -0.96 9.69
C LEU A 173 -6.13 -1.78 10.39
N MET A 174 -7.39 -1.51 10.09
CA MET A 174 -8.48 -2.36 10.53
C MET A 174 -8.42 -3.69 9.78
N GLN A 175 -8.36 -4.80 10.50
CA GLN A 175 -8.44 -6.12 9.91
C GLN A 175 -9.90 -6.47 9.58
N ASN A 176 -10.79 -6.11 10.50
CA ASN A 176 -12.24 -6.21 10.38
C ASN A 176 -12.90 -5.17 11.32
N ASP A 177 -14.20 -5.24 11.53
CA ASP A 177 -14.98 -4.30 12.36
C ASP A 177 -14.61 -4.28 13.85
N SER A 178 -13.85 -5.24 14.33
CA SER A 178 -13.53 -5.45 15.75
C SER A 178 -12.05 -5.58 16.06
N THR A 179 -11.19 -5.80 15.06
CA THR A 179 -9.75 -6.02 15.25
C THR A 179 -8.88 -5.06 14.47
N ILE A 180 -7.79 -4.65 15.10
CA ILE A 180 -6.80 -3.71 14.60
C ILE A 180 -5.45 -4.42 14.48
N VAL A 181 -4.78 -4.27 13.36
CA VAL A 181 -3.36 -4.57 13.23
C VAL A 181 -2.59 -3.27 13.44
N SER A 182 -1.64 -3.28 14.35
CA SER A 182 -0.79 -2.12 14.67
C SER A 182 0.68 -2.45 14.43
N TYR A 183 1.40 -1.53 13.80
CA TYR A 183 2.86 -1.54 13.75
C TYR A 183 3.40 -0.60 14.82
N ILE A 184 4.41 -1.04 15.55
CA ILE A 184 5.01 -0.32 16.67
C ILE A 184 6.37 0.20 16.23
N ASP A 185 6.55 1.50 16.30
CA ASP A 185 7.82 2.17 15.97
C ASP A 185 8.89 1.88 17.02
N ASN A 186 10.15 1.75 16.58
CA ASN A 186 11.29 1.48 17.44
C ASN A 186 12.27 2.67 17.50
N GLY A 187 11.76 3.89 17.56
CA GLY A 187 12.58 5.10 17.55
C GLY A 187 13.61 5.22 18.66
N TYR A 188 13.48 4.43 19.74
CA TYR A 188 14.44 4.38 20.86
C TYR A 188 15.31 3.11 20.85
N GLY A 189 15.12 2.21 19.90
CA GLY A 189 15.92 0.99 19.76
C GLY A 189 15.59 -0.13 20.75
N GLN A 190 14.70 0.09 21.70
CA GLN A 190 14.42 -0.81 22.84
C GLN A 190 13.04 -1.49 22.73
N GLU A 191 12.24 -1.16 21.73
CA GLU A 191 10.89 -1.70 21.58
C GLU A 191 10.91 -3.15 21.11
N LYS A 192 10.46 -4.06 21.98
CA LYS A 192 10.49 -5.51 21.74
C LYS A 192 9.32 -6.02 20.93
N THR A 193 8.25 -5.24 20.81
CA THR A 193 7.07 -5.57 20.03
C THR A 193 7.16 -4.93 18.65
N LYS A 194 7.05 -5.72 17.61
CA LYS A 194 7.06 -5.23 16.21
C LYS A 194 5.67 -4.84 15.75
N ALA A 195 4.71 -5.70 15.99
CA ALA A 195 3.32 -5.49 15.62
C ALA A 195 2.39 -6.22 16.59
N THR A 196 1.12 -5.84 16.58
CA THR A 196 0.07 -6.52 17.34
C THR A 196 -1.20 -6.68 16.52
N ILE A 197 -1.96 -7.73 16.81
CA ILE A 197 -3.40 -7.79 16.52
C ILE A 197 -4.12 -7.58 17.85
N SER A 198 -4.97 -6.58 17.93
CA SER A 198 -5.74 -6.27 19.14
C SER A 198 -7.21 -5.99 18.83
N THR A 199 -8.05 -6.12 19.84
CA THR A 199 -9.44 -5.70 19.75
C THR A 199 -9.56 -4.18 19.88
N LEU A 200 -10.70 -3.61 19.48
CA LEU A 200 -11.02 -2.19 19.70
C LEU A 200 -11.06 -1.81 21.20
N ASN A 201 -11.19 -2.78 22.10
CA ASN A 201 -11.13 -2.54 23.55
C ASN A 201 -9.70 -2.56 24.11
N GLY A 202 -8.69 -2.72 23.23
CA GLY A 202 -7.27 -2.71 23.60
C GLY A 202 -6.73 -4.05 24.11
N ASN A 203 -7.50 -5.15 24.03
CA ASN A 203 -6.99 -6.47 24.37
C ASN A 203 -6.11 -6.98 23.24
N ILE A 204 -4.86 -7.32 23.54
CA ILE A 204 -3.92 -7.92 22.59
C ILE A 204 -4.34 -9.37 22.37
N LEU A 205 -4.58 -9.74 21.12
CA LEU A 205 -4.87 -11.10 20.67
C LEU A 205 -3.61 -11.83 20.23
N HIS A 206 -2.73 -11.13 19.49
CA HIS A 206 -1.46 -11.63 19.01
C HIS A 206 -0.41 -10.53 19.10
N GLU A 207 0.80 -10.92 19.51
CA GLU A 207 1.96 -10.02 19.59
C GLU A 207 3.12 -10.63 18.81
N TYR A 208 3.76 -9.81 17.98
CA TYR A 208 4.87 -10.22 17.12
C TYR A 208 6.16 -9.59 17.63
N PRO A 209 7.17 -10.41 18.01
CA PRO A 209 8.40 -9.90 18.60
C PRO A 209 9.26 -9.16 17.57
N ARG A 210 10.02 -8.20 18.08
CA ARG A 210 11.08 -7.51 17.36
C ARG A 210 12.43 -8.04 17.86
N HIS A 211 13.29 -8.42 16.92
CA HIS A 211 14.64 -8.89 17.20
C HIS A 211 15.70 -7.82 16.88
N GLU A 212 15.36 -6.85 16.04
CA GLU A 212 16.24 -5.76 15.61
C GLU A 212 16.22 -4.63 16.65
N LEU A 213 17.01 -4.82 17.73
CA LEU A 213 17.20 -3.83 18.79
C LEU A 213 18.53 -3.08 18.58
N PHE A 214 18.58 -1.82 19.01
CA PHE A 214 19.77 -0.97 18.91
C PHE A 214 19.81 0.07 20.04
N GLU A 215 20.94 0.75 20.17
CA GLU A 215 21.13 1.82 21.14
C GLU A 215 21.24 3.16 20.42
N VAL A 216 20.63 4.20 21.01
CA VAL A 216 20.72 5.58 20.54
C VAL A 216 21.45 6.40 21.59
N LYS A 217 22.47 7.14 21.19
CA LYS A 217 23.21 8.07 22.06
C LYS A 217 22.48 9.41 22.23
N GLY A 218 21.34 9.36 22.86
CA GLY A 218 20.49 10.52 23.13
C GLY A 218 19.38 10.72 22.09
N GLY A 219 18.23 11.21 22.53
CA GLY A 219 17.06 11.44 21.70
C GLY A 219 16.37 10.15 21.24
N SER A 220 15.64 10.25 20.15
CA SER A 220 15.05 9.13 19.44
C SER A 220 15.47 9.18 17.98
N TYR A 221 15.60 8.03 17.35
CA TYR A 221 15.86 7.95 15.92
C TYR A 221 14.64 7.39 15.20
N ARG A 222 14.26 8.02 14.11
CA ARG A 222 13.15 7.58 13.28
C ARG A 222 13.63 7.30 11.89
N PHE A 223 13.53 6.03 11.49
CA PHE A 223 13.71 5.64 10.10
C PHE A 223 12.39 5.94 9.37
N GLY A 224 12.46 6.80 8.36
CA GLY A 224 11.37 7.06 7.50
C GLY A 224 10.55 8.32 7.77
N GLY A 225 9.62 8.58 6.88
CA GLY A 225 8.73 9.72 6.91
C GLY A 225 7.26 9.30 6.80
N PRO A 226 6.33 10.24 6.88
CA PRO A 226 4.89 9.97 6.81
C PRO A 226 4.43 9.38 5.47
N GLN A 227 5.29 9.31 4.46
CA GLN A 227 5.02 8.72 3.16
C GLN A 227 5.23 7.21 3.12
N ASP A 228 5.61 6.61 4.22
CA ASP A 228 6.11 5.27 4.25
C ASP A 228 5.01 4.31 4.69
N PHE A 229 4.66 3.40 3.81
CA PHE A 229 3.65 2.38 4.07
C PHE A 229 4.28 1.21 4.81
N PHE A 230 4.24 1.23 6.14
CA PHE A 230 4.60 0.03 6.90
C PHE A 230 3.55 -1.07 6.73
N LEU A 231 2.28 -0.69 6.74
CA LEU A 231 1.16 -1.60 6.56
C LEU A 231 0.41 -1.30 5.27
N SER A 232 0.09 -2.35 4.51
CA SER A 232 -0.73 -2.29 3.30
C SER A 232 -1.76 -3.40 3.27
N LYS A 233 -2.90 -3.17 2.58
CA LYS A 233 -3.93 -4.19 2.36
C LYS A 233 -3.87 -4.72 0.93
N TYR A 234 -3.99 -6.03 0.77
CA TYR A 234 -4.21 -6.68 -0.50
C TYR A 234 -5.10 -7.91 -0.31
N LYS A 235 -6.23 -8.01 -1.00
CA LYS A 235 -7.22 -9.10 -0.89
C LYS A 235 -7.58 -9.43 0.58
N GLY A 236 -7.79 -8.41 1.40
CA GLY A 236 -8.11 -8.55 2.82
C GLY A 236 -6.95 -8.93 3.73
N MET A 237 -5.79 -9.30 3.17
CA MET A 237 -4.57 -9.54 3.93
C MET A 237 -3.89 -8.22 4.29
N ILE A 238 -3.29 -8.16 5.48
CA ILE A 238 -2.45 -7.03 5.90
C ILE A 238 -0.99 -7.44 5.81
N ASN A 239 -0.23 -6.68 5.02
CA ASN A 239 1.18 -6.88 4.80
C ASN A 239 1.99 -5.82 5.53
N LEU A 240 3.15 -6.23 6.04
CA LEU A 240 4.14 -5.39 6.72
C LEU A 240 5.42 -5.33 5.90
N LYS A 241 5.93 -4.12 5.63
CA LYS A 241 7.24 -3.85 5.04
C LYS A 241 7.95 -2.79 5.88
N GLU A 242 9.08 -3.15 6.46
CA GLU A 242 9.96 -2.20 7.17
C GLU A 242 11.06 -1.69 6.23
N TYR A 243 11.69 -0.57 6.56
CA TYR A 243 12.71 0.04 5.69
C TYR A 243 13.96 -0.79 5.54
N GLU A 244 14.51 -1.23 6.68
CA GLU A 244 15.77 -1.94 6.74
C GLU A 244 15.61 -3.44 6.49
N ASN A 245 14.39 -3.87 6.23
CA ASN A 245 14.06 -5.27 6.01
C ASN A 245 13.50 -5.46 4.61
N ASP A 246 14.21 -6.20 3.78
CA ASP A 246 13.83 -6.45 2.39
C ASP A 246 12.73 -7.52 2.24
N THR A 247 12.16 -7.99 3.35
CA THR A 247 11.06 -8.94 3.36
C THR A 247 9.73 -8.21 3.56
N VAL A 248 8.77 -8.53 2.72
CA VAL A 248 7.35 -8.21 2.94
C VAL A 248 6.71 -9.40 3.65
N TYR A 249 6.10 -9.14 4.79
CA TYR A 249 5.41 -10.16 5.57
C TYR A 249 3.89 -10.00 5.46
N THR A 250 3.16 -11.09 5.36
CA THR A 250 1.73 -11.10 5.68
C THR A 250 1.57 -11.37 7.17
N ILE A 251 0.79 -10.53 7.85
CA ILE A 251 0.49 -10.68 9.27
C ILE A 251 -0.68 -11.64 9.43
N THR A 252 -0.45 -12.76 10.11
CA THR A 252 -1.49 -13.76 10.40
C THR A 252 -1.47 -14.11 11.89
N PRO A 253 -2.53 -14.68 12.47
CA PRO A 253 -2.52 -15.13 13.87
C PRO A 253 -1.36 -16.08 14.20
N GLU A 254 -0.93 -16.89 13.24
CA GLU A 254 0.14 -17.88 13.40
C GLU A 254 1.54 -17.27 13.34
N GLY A 255 1.68 -16.02 12.85
CA GLY A 255 2.97 -15.34 12.75
C GLY A 255 3.11 -14.40 11.56
N LEU A 256 4.31 -13.87 11.40
CA LEU A 256 4.72 -13.09 10.24
C LEU A 256 5.15 -14.04 9.12
N GLN A 257 4.29 -14.25 8.14
CA GLN A 257 4.56 -15.14 7.00
C GLN A 257 5.27 -14.37 5.89
N LYS A 258 6.42 -14.83 5.44
CA LYS A 258 7.18 -14.23 4.33
C LYS A 258 6.36 -14.32 3.04
N ARG A 259 6.05 -13.15 2.47
CA ARG A 259 5.32 -13.04 1.20
C ARG A 259 6.24 -12.76 0.02
N TYR A 260 7.03 -11.71 0.12
CA TYR A 260 8.05 -11.35 -0.87
C TYR A 260 9.39 -11.15 -0.21
N ILE A 261 10.46 -11.48 -0.92
CA ILE A 261 11.84 -11.10 -0.60
C ILE A 261 12.31 -10.23 -1.77
N ILE A 262 12.62 -8.98 -1.46
CA ILE A 262 13.07 -8.01 -2.47
C ILE A 262 14.60 -8.09 -2.53
N ASP A 263 15.14 -8.62 -3.61
CA ASP A 263 16.59 -8.78 -3.78
C ASP A 263 17.20 -7.42 -4.16
N THR A 264 17.45 -6.60 -3.15
CA THR A 264 17.97 -5.22 -3.31
C THR A 264 19.46 -5.17 -3.59
N GLY A 265 20.20 -6.23 -3.31
CA GLY A 265 21.64 -6.33 -3.55
C GLY A 265 22.42 -5.17 -2.93
N LYS A 266 23.20 -4.44 -3.76
CA LYS A 266 24.01 -3.29 -3.31
C LYS A 266 23.17 -2.07 -2.88
N TYR A 267 21.88 -2.03 -3.19
CA TYR A 267 21.00 -0.90 -2.86
C TYR A 267 20.26 -1.06 -1.52
N GLY A 268 20.31 -2.24 -0.92
CA GLY A 268 19.65 -2.54 0.35
C GLY A 268 20.35 -1.89 1.53
N ILE A 269 19.63 -1.05 2.29
CA ILE A 269 20.12 -0.54 3.54
C ILE A 269 19.81 -1.54 4.65
N LYS A 270 20.75 -1.71 5.58
CA LYS A 270 20.56 -2.51 6.79
C LYS A 270 20.69 -1.63 8.01
N LEU A 271 20.20 -2.10 9.15
CA LEU A 271 20.26 -1.36 10.41
C LEU A 271 21.67 -0.87 10.75
N GLU A 272 22.69 -1.73 10.55
CA GLU A 272 24.09 -1.38 10.79
C GLU A 272 24.60 -0.19 9.97
N HIS A 273 24.04 0.04 8.78
CA HIS A 273 24.37 1.19 7.94
C HIS A 273 23.85 2.52 8.51
N THR A 274 22.92 2.46 9.45
CA THR A 274 22.34 3.63 10.09
C THR A 274 23.07 4.05 11.38
N TYR A 275 24.00 3.23 11.88
CA TYR A 275 24.73 3.50 13.13
C TYR A 275 25.43 4.86 13.21
N PRO A 276 26.02 5.43 12.14
CA PRO A 276 26.57 6.76 12.21
C PRO A 276 25.54 7.79 12.65
N ALA A 277 24.32 7.77 12.10
CA ALA A 277 23.24 8.67 12.49
C ALA A 277 22.79 8.41 13.94
N LEU A 278 22.66 7.14 14.34
CA LEU A 278 22.30 6.77 15.72
C LEU A 278 23.33 7.25 16.73
N ASN A 279 24.59 7.44 16.30
CA ASN A 279 25.68 7.98 17.11
C ASN A 279 25.88 9.50 16.97
N GLY A 280 25.01 10.18 16.21
CA GLY A 280 25.05 11.65 16.03
C GLY A 280 25.97 12.14 14.90
N ASP A 281 26.57 11.23 14.11
CA ASP A 281 27.37 11.60 12.92
C ASP A 281 26.49 11.61 11.66
N GLU A 282 25.70 12.66 11.50
CA GLU A 282 24.81 12.83 10.37
C GLU A 282 25.55 12.93 9.02
N ALA A 283 26.74 13.53 9.03
CA ALA A 283 27.53 13.67 7.81
C ALA A 283 28.06 12.31 7.30
N ALA A 284 28.56 11.47 8.21
CA ALA A 284 28.95 10.09 7.84
C ALA A 284 27.75 9.27 7.38
N TYR A 285 26.61 9.40 8.05
CA TYR A 285 25.37 8.75 7.64
C TYR A 285 24.94 9.16 6.22
N ASN A 286 24.87 10.44 5.93
CA ASN A 286 24.46 10.94 4.62
C ASN A 286 25.39 10.46 3.49
N ARG A 287 26.71 10.41 3.75
CA ARG A 287 27.66 9.85 2.78
C ARG A 287 27.42 8.35 2.51
N LEU A 288 27.22 7.58 3.57
CA LEU A 288 26.96 6.17 3.48
C LEU A 288 25.61 5.89 2.82
N ALA A 289 24.57 6.58 3.28
CA ALA A 289 23.20 6.35 2.84
C ALA A 289 22.92 6.79 1.39
N ALA A 290 23.76 7.66 0.81
CA ALA A 290 23.61 8.10 -0.58
C ALA A 290 23.70 6.94 -1.60
N GLY A 291 24.36 5.83 -1.26
CA GLY A 291 24.46 4.62 -2.10
C GLY A 291 23.27 3.67 -2.00
N TYR A 292 22.38 3.87 -1.02
CA TYR A 292 21.26 2.98 -0.79
C TYR A 292 19.94 3.56 -1.30
N MET A 293 18.94 2.69 -1.50
CA MET A 293 17.62 3.05 -1.96
C MET A 293 16.56 2.67 -0.93
N ARG A 294 15.61 3.56 -0.72
CA ARG A 294 14.35 3.26 -0.04
C ARG A 294 13.29 3.00 -1.10
N TYR A 295 12.38 2.11 -0.79
CA TYR A 295 11.29 1.76 -1.68
C TYR A 295 10.04 1.37 -0.89
N ALA A 296 8.89 1.51 -1.53
CA ALA A 296 7.63 0.96 -1.04
C ALA A 296 7.17 -0.18 -1.94
N VAL A 297 6.21 -0.96 -1.47
CA VAL A 297 5.60 -2.04 -2.24
C VAL A 297 4.10 -1.84 -2.23
N LEU A 298 3.52 -1.64 -3.41
CA LEU A 298 2.09 -1.61 -3.59
C LEU A 298 1.70 -2.79 -4.49
N GLU A 299 0.90 -3.69 -3.95
CA GLU A 299 0.50 -4.93 -4.61
C GLU A 299 -0.86 -4.79 -5.28
N THR A 300 -0.95 -5.26 -6.53
CA THR A 300 -2.18 -5.46 -7.30
C THR A 300 -2.27 -6.90 -7.80
N GLU A 301 -3.31 -7.25 -8.54
CA GLU A 301 -3.47 -8.61 -9.06
C GLU A 301 -2.27 -9.06 -9.90
N ASN A 302 -1.88 -8.24 -10.89
CA ASN A 302 -0.87 -8.60 -11.87
C ASN A 302 0.50 -8.00 -11.61
N TYR A 303 0.61 -6.96 -10.76
CA TYR A 303 1.84 -6.20 -10.60
C TYR A 303 2.19 -5.91 -9.14
N LEU A 304 3.49 -5.80 -8.86
CA LEU A 304 3.99 -5.00 -7.74
C LEU A 304 4.52 -3.68 -8.31
N PHE A 305 3.99 -2.58 -7.83
CA PHE A 305 4.57 -1.26 -8.06
C PHE A 305 5.58 -0.97 -6.95
N LEU A 306 6.79 -0.62 -7.36
CA LEU A 306 7.93 -0.44 -6.49
C LEU A 306 8.47 0.98 -6.65
N PRO A 307 7.76 2.01 -6.13
CA PRO A 307 8.31 3.36 -6.11
C PRO A 307 9.56 3.37 -5.22
N TYR A 308 10.65 3.94 -5.72
CA TYR A 308 11.92 3.96 -5.03
C TYR A 308 12.62 5.31 -5.18
N ALA A 309 13.45 5.66 -4.21
CA ALA A 309 14.28 6.86 -4.25
C ALA A 309 15.59 6.60 -3.53
N ASN A 310 16.58 7.47 -3.74
CA ASN A 310 17.80 7.41 -2.96
C ASN A 310 17.46 7.62 -1.46
N TRP A 311 18.17 6.93 -0.60
CA TRP A 311 17.96 7.06 0.84
C TRP A 311 18.31 8.46 1.35
N ALA A 312 19.38 9.04 0.82
CA ALA A 312 19.87 10.37 1.20
C ALA A 312 20.28 11.20 -0.04
N GLY A 313 20.56 12.48 0.17
CA GLY A 313 20.99 13.40 -0.86
C GLY A 313 19.84 14.09 -1.62
N SER A 314 20.18 14.85 -2.67
CA SER A 314 19.23 15.68 -3.45
C SER A 314 18.14 14.86 -4.16
N GLU A 315 18.44 13.62 -4.51
CA GLU A 315 17.50 12.70 -5.17
C GLU A 315 16.53 12.00 -4.21
N ARG A 316 16.65 12.23 -2.89
CA ARG A 316 15.79 11.61 -1.86
C ARG A 316 14.29 11.86 -2.08
N ASN A 317 13.94 13.02 -2.59
CA ASN A 317 12.56 13.45 -2.77
C ASN A 317 12.09 13.33 -4.24
N ARG A 318 12.85 12.61 -5.08
CA ARG A 318 12.49 12.35 -6.48
C ARG A 318 12.24 10.85 -6.67
N PRO A 319 11.04 10.37 -6.35
CA PRO A 319 10.74 8.96 -6.51
C PRO A 319 10.81 8.57 -7.99
N LYS A 320 11.35 7.39 -8.21
CA LYS A 320 11.40 6.67 -9.47
C LYS A 320 10.48 5.47 -9.35
N MET A 321 10.18 4.80 -10.45
CA MET A 321 9.32 3.63 -10.43
C MET A 321 10.00 2.41 -11.05
N ALA A 322 9.98 1.29 -10.31
CA ALA A 322 10.17 -0.04 -10.83
C ALA A 322 8.85 -0.81 -10.76
N MET A 323 8.70 -1.81 -11.60
CA MET A 323 7.56 -2.70 -11.62
C MET A 323 8.03 -4.14 -11.66
N TYR A 324 7.26 -5.01 -11.02
CA TYR A 324 7.40 -6.45 -11.14
C TYR A 324 6.07 -7.03 -11.69
N ASP A 325 6.14 -7.69 -12.83
CA ASP A 325 5.01 -8.40 -13.43
C ASP A 325 4.91 -9.80 -12.82
N LYS A 326 3.88 -10.05 -12.04
CA LYS A 326 3.65 -11.33 -11.34
C LYS A 326 3.38 -12.50 -12.28
N ARG A 327 2.98 -12.21 -13.52
CA ARG A 327 2.66 -13.24 -14.55
C ARG A 327 3.92 -13.75 -15.23
N THR A 328 4.89 -12.87 -15.47
CA THR A 328 6.15 -13.19 -16.16
C THR A 328 7.34 -13.39 -15.23
N GLY A 329 7.28 -12.83 -14.02
CA GLY A 329 8.40 -12.80 -13.08
C GLY A 329 9.45 -11.73 -13.44
N GLU A 330 9.16 -10.85 -14.38
CA GLU A 330 10.07 -9.79 -14.80
C GLU A 330 10.01 -8.59 -13.86
N CYS A 331 11.17 -8.07 -13.49
CA CYS A 331 11.34 -6.82 -12.78
C CYS A 331 12.09 -5.82 -13.67
N TYR A 332 11.62 -4.58 -13.75
CA TYR A 332 12.22 -3.53 -14.57
C TYR A 332 11.96 -2.13 -13.99
N ARG A 333 12.83 -1.18 -14.30
CA ARG A 333 12.56 0.24 -14.03
C ARG A 333 11.80 0.86 -15.20
N VAL A 334 10.85 1.73 -14.86
CA VAL A 334 10.05 2.43 -15.87
C VAL A 334 10.86 3.57 -16.45
N LYS A 335 10.98 3.63 -17.79
CA LYS A 335 11.68 4.68 -18.53
C LYS A 335 11.04 6.05 -18.26
N GLY A 336 11.87 7.06 -17.98
CA GLY A 336 11.36 8.38 -17.64
C GLY A 336 10.66 8.46 -16.26
N ASN A 337 10.66 7.38 -15.49
CA ASN A 337 10.01 7.24 -14.18
C ASN A 337 8.49 7.50 -14.19
N ALA A 338 7.86 7.37 -15.36
CA ALA A 338 6.43 7.58 -15.52
C ALA A 338 5.87 6.66 -16.61
N VAL A 339 4.67 6.15 -16.38
CA VAL A 339 3.87 5.46 -17.40
C VAL A 339 3.17 6.51 -18.24
N SER A 340 3.34 6.44 -19.56
CA SER A 340 2.67 7.37 -20.47
C SER A 340 1.19 7.02 -20.59
N ASP A 341 0.33 8.02 -20.40
CA ASP A 341 -1.10 7.86 -20.67
C ASP A 341 -1.38 8.00 -22.17
N ASP A 342 -1.40 6.88 -22.83
CA ASP A 342 -1.78 6.76 -24.24
C ASP A 342 -3.27 6.43 -24.44
N LEU A 343 -4.04 6.36 -23.36
CA LEU A 343 -5.50 6.18 -23.38
C LEU A 343 -6.22 7.52 -23.56
N THR A 344 -5.79 8.55 -22.82
CA THR A 344 -6.38 9.89 -22.89
C THR A 344 -5.41 10.96 -23.44
N ASN A 345 -4.10 10.65 -23.49
CA ASN A 345 -3.03 11.56 -23.88
C ASN A 345 -2.97 12.84 -23.02
N ALA A 346 -3.42 12.74 -21.76
CA ALA A 346 -3.49 13.89 -20.87
C ALA A 346 -2.30 13.94 -19.88
N LEU A 347 -2.31 13.14 -18.83
CA LEU A 347 -1.33 13.22 -17.75
C LEU A 347 -0.48 11.96 -17.67
N TYR A 348 0.70 12.05 -17.05
CA TYR A 348 1.54 10.89 -16.79
C TYR A 348 1.17 10.23 -15.48
N PHE A 349 1.21 8.90 -15.42
CA PHE A 349 1.11 8.14 -14.20
C PHE A 349 2.51 7.85 -13.66
N TYR A 350 2.90 8.51 -12.57
CA TYR A 350 4.24 8.36 -12.02
C TYR A 350 4.38 7.13 -11.13
N TYR A 351 3.52 6.99 -10.13
CA TYR A 351 3.44 5.81 -9.25
C TYR A 351 2.13 5.86 -8.46
N PRO A 352 1.58 4.71 -8.08
CA PRO A 352 0.34 4.71 -7.30
C PRO A 352 0.56 5.24 -5.89
N HIS A 353 -0.32 6.13 -5.46
CA HIS A 353 -0.36 6.59 -4.08
C HIS A 353 -1.18 5.67 -3.19
N CYS A 354 -2.25 5.11 -3.70
CA CYS A 354 -3.00 4.04 -3.04
C CYS A 354 -3.70 3.16 -4.07
N ALA A 355 -4.11 1.97 -3.63
CA ALA A 355 -5.04 1.11 -4.34
C ALA A 355 -6.42 1.25 -3.69
N LEU A 356 -7.48 1.40 -4.50
CA LEU A 356 -8.86 1.29 -4.06
C LEU A 356 -9.22 -0.17 -3.81
N ASP A 357 -8.80 -0.99 -4.73
CA ASP A 357 -8.97 -2.42 -4.79
C ASP A 357 -7.82 -3.06 -5.58
N ASP A 358 -7.91 -4.35 -5.87
CA ASP A 358 -6.85 -5.10 -6.55
C ASP A 358 -6.62 -4.65 -8.01
N HIS A 359 -7.50 -3.82 -8.56
CA HIS A 359 -7.50 -3.40 -9.97
C HIS A 359 -7.60 -1.88 -10.17
N THR A 360 -7.71 -1.09 -9.10
CA THR A 360 -7.90 0.36 -9.22
C THR A 360 -6.83 1.11 -8.42
N LEU A 361 -6.02 1.89 -9.12
CA LEU A 361 -4.95 2.70 -8.54
C LEU A 361 -5.30 4.18 -8.58
N ILE A 362 -4.77 4.92 -7.63
CA ILE A 362 -4.90 6.37 -7.59
C ILE A 362 -3.53 7.03 -7.52
N PHE A 363 -3.38 8.07 -8.32
CA PHE A 363 -2.32 9.06 -8.24
C PHE A 363 -2.93 10.47 -8.21
N ASP A 364 -2.29 11.44 -7.58
CA ASP A 364 -2.72 12.84 -7.64
C ASP A 364 -1.79 13.69 -8.50
N HIS A 365 -2.38 14.67 -9.16
CA HIS A 365 -1.66 15.74 -9.82
C HIS A 365 -2.04 17.08 -9.18
N GLN A 366 -1.06 17.80 -8.66
CA GLN A 366 -1.28 19.16 -8.18
C GLN A 366 -1.73 20.04 -9.35
N ALA A 367 -2.74 20.87 -9.15
CA ALA A 367 -3.27 21.74 -10.20
C ALA A 367 -2.19 22.66 -10.79
N SER A 368 -1.32 23.22 -9.96
CA SER A 368 -0.16 24.03 -10.40
C SER A 368 0.81 23.25 -11.28
N VAL A 369 1.00 21.94 -11.04
CA VAL A 369 1.85 21.08 -11.88
C VAL A 369 1.19 20.86 -13.25
N ILE A 370 -0.13 20.64 -13.28
CA ILE A 370 -0.89 20.51 -14.53
C ILE A 370 -0.77 21.79 -15.37
N HIS A 371 -0.94 22.96 -14.74
CA HIS A 371 -0.77 24.26 -15.43
C HIS A 371 0.63 24.43 -16.01
N LYS A 372 1.68 24.05 -15.26
CA LYS A 372 3.06 24.07 -15.76
C LYS A 372 3.28 23.10 -16.93
N MET A 373 2.61 21.95 -16.93
CA MET A 373 2.63 21.04 -18.08
C MET A 373 1.89 21.65 -19.28
N ALA A 374 0.80 22.37 -19.06
CA ALA A 374 0.02 23.04 -20.07
C ALA A 374 0.78 24.20 -20.76
N GLU A 375 1.78 24.79 -20.14
CA GLU A 375 2.68 25.75 -20.82
C GLU A 375 3.36 25.14 -22.05
N LYS A 376 3.63 23.83 -22.01
CA LYS A 376 4.25 23.07 -23.11
C LYS A 376 3.23 22.36 -24.00
N ASN A 377 2.06 22.07 -23.47
CA ASN A 377 0.95 21.41 -24.15
C ASN A 377 -0.38 22.08 -23.78
N PRO A 378 -0.75 23.21 -24.43
CA PRO A 378 -1.98 23.95 -24.10
C PRO A 378 -3.28 23.13 -24.24
N GLU A 379 -3.29 22.10 -25.09
CA GLU A 379 -4.45 21.23 -25.29
C GLU A 379 -4.82 20.43 -24.03
N LEU A 380 -3.90 20.30 -23.08
CA LEU A 380 -4.12 19.58 -21.83
C LEU A 380 -5.33 20.14 -21.04
N LEU A 381 -5.46 21.47 -20.98
CA LEU A 381 -6.59 22.13 -20.28
C LEU A 381 -7.90 22.13 -21.09
N ASN A 382 -7.87 21.67 -22.35
CA ASN A 382 -9.08 21.42 -23.15
C ASN A 382 -9.68 20.03 -22.87
N HIS A 383 -8.94 19.14 -22.20
CA HIS A 383 -9.47 17.84 -21.81
C HIS A 383 -10.76 18.00 -20.98
N PRO A 384 -11.87 17.28 -21.29
CA PRO A 384 -13.17 17.50 -20.65
C PRO A 384 -13.15 17.51 -19.13
N GLN A 385 -12.33 16.64 -18.52
CA GLN A 385 -12.22 16.52 -17.07
C GLN A 385 -11.24 17.51 -16.43
N LEU A 386 -10.43 18.23 -17.22
CA LEU A 386 -9.46 19.24 -16.75
C LEU A 386 -9.88 20.67 -17.11
N LYS A 387 -10.86 20.81 -17.99
CA LYS A 387 -11.35 22.12 -18.47
C LYS A 387 -11.78 23.00 -17.31
N GLY A 388 -11.24 24.24 -17.29
CA GLY A 388 -11.55 25.24 -16.25
C GLY A 388 -10.87 24.97 -14.90
N LEU A 389 -9.88 24.08 -14.84
CA LEU A 389 -8.99 23.92 -13.68
C LEU A 389 -8.21 25.23 -13.49
N LYS A 390 -8.13 25.74 -12.27
CA LYS A 390 -7.29 26.88 -11.89
C LYS A 390 -6.00 26.38 -11.26
N GLU A 391 -4.95 27.20 -11.28
CA GLU A 391 -3.63 26.83 -10.77
C GLU A 391 -3.63 26.58 -9.24
N ASP A 392 -4.49 27.28 -8.51
CA ASP A 392 -4.70 27.20 -7.07
C ASP A 392 -5.80 26.22 -6.63
N ASP A 393 -6.39 25.48 -7.58
CA ASP A 393 -7.38 24.45 -7.27
C ASP A 393 -6.75 23.26 -6.51
N ASN A 394 -7.59 22.50 -5.84
CA ASN A 394 -7.25 21.21 -5.23
C ASN A 394 -6.65 20.26 -6.28
N PRO A 395 -5.88 19.25 -5.84
CA PRO A 395 -5.33 18.24 -6.75
C PRO A 395 -6.41 17.55 -7.59
N VAL A 396 -6.00 17.10 -8.76
CA VAL A 396 -6.78 16.21 -9.63
C VAL A 396 -6.35 14.77 -9.35
N LEU A 397 -7.29 13.91 -9.04
CA LEU A 397 -7.04 12.49 -8.89
C LEU A 397 -7.07 11.80 -10.26
N MET A 398 -6.02 11.07 -10.58
CA MET A 398 -5.95 10.15 -11.70
C MET A 398 -6.30 8.75 -11.20
N ILE A 399 -7.44 8.24 -11.63
CA ILE A 399 -7.94 6.91 -11.29
C ILE A 399 -7.61 5.97 -12.46
N VAL A 400 -6.77 5.00 -12.22
CA VAL A 400 -6.31 4.02 -13.22
C VAL A 400 -6.98 2.68 -12.97
N HIS A 401 -7.76 2.20 -13.92
CA HIS A 401 -8.42 0.89 -13.86
C HIS A 401 -7.54 -0.14 -14.59
N LEU A 402 -6.87 -0.99 -13.81
CA LEU A 402 -5.96 -2.02 -14.34
C LEU A 402 -6.73 -3.13 -15.06
N LYS A 403 -6.10 -3.72 -16.05
CA LYS A 403 -6.59 -4.93 -16.73
C LYS A 403 -6.72 -6.09 -15.75
N ARG A 404 -7.76 -6.87 -15.95
CA ARG A 404 -8.04 -8.11 -15.20
C ARG A 404 -7.32 -9.32 -15.78
#